data_379b8eec7249174ea7e9a91c93e25491
#
_entry.id   379b8eec7249174ea7e9a91c93e25491
#
_cell.length_a   1.000
_cell.length_b   1.000
_cell.length_c   1.000
_cell.angle_alpha   90.00
_cell.angle_beta   90.00
_cell.angle_gamma   90.00
#
_symmetry.space_group_name_H-M   'P 1'
#
loop_
_entity.id
_entity.type
_entity.pdbx_description
1 polymer ?
#
loop_
_entity_poly.entity_id
_entity_poly.type
_entity_poly.pdbx_seq_one_letter_code
_entity_poly.pdbx_strand_id
1 'polypeptide(L)'
;DIELAKINGVEVGRHIREINQDYLCQIIYISSKMGYAMELFQVHPFHFLMKPIQRETLFSCLGEYLRLYSKKDFFELTNKNVKKRIPIEQIQYFESNGRKITVYCSNESHEFYGKLSDLSEMKILKNFLMIHKSFYINIAHISSYSYDSLTIDDCRELPISKPNRKEVRRAILKYSANRFRKR
;
A
#
# COMPACT_ATOMS: atom_id res chain seq x y z
N ASP A 1 -25.44 -6.55 11.84
CA ASP A 1 -26.10 -6.31 13.15
C ASP A 1 -25.60 -7.31 14.17
N ILE A 2 -25.61 -6.94 15.45
CA ILE A 2 -25.24 -7.85 16.54
C ILE A 2 -26.47 -8.65 16.99
N GLU A 3 -27.59 -7.99 17.18
CA GLU A 3 -28.82 -8.64 17.62
C GLU A 3 -29.57 -9.21 16.43
N LEU A 4 -29.36 -10.50 16.17
CA LEU A 4 -30.03 -11.26 15.11
C LEU A 4 -31.04 -12.23 15.73
N ALA A 5 -32.11 -12.57 15.00
CA ALA A 5 -33.24 -13.34 15.53
C ALA A 5 -32.89 -14.76 16.05
N LYS A 6 -31.80 -15.37 15.55
CA LYS A 6 -31.44 -16.77 15.85
C LYS A 6 -30.01 -16.95 16.37
N ILE A 7 -29.11 -16.04 16.05
CA ILE A 7 -27.67 -16.14 16.37
C ILE A 7 -27.18 -14.74 16.77
N ASN A 8 -26.30 -14.66 17.75
CA ASN A 8 -25.64 -13.40 18.11
C ASN A 8 -24.57 -13.05 17.05
N GLY A 9 -24.56 -11.83 16.54
CA GLY A 9 -23.59 -11.36 15.55
C GLY A 9 -22.14 -11.47 16.01
N VAL A 10 -21.87 -11.43 17.32
CA VAL A 10 -20.52 -11.67 17.87
C VAL A 10 -20.09 -13.12 17.64
N GLU A 11 -21.02 -14.10 17.81
CA GLU A 11 -20.76 -15.51 17.54
C GLU A 11 -20.44 -15.73 16.05
N VAL A 12 -21.18 -15.05 15.16
CA VAL A 12 -20.89 -15.09 13.72
C VAL A 12 -19.45 -14.62 13.43
N GLY A 13 -19.04 -13.52 14.04
CA GLY A 13 -17.68 -13.02 13.88
C GLY A 13 -16.62 -13.96 14.45
N ARG A 14 -16.89 -14.57 15.61
CA ARG A 14 -16.02 -15.58 16.22
C ARG A 14 -15.87 -16.79 15.28
N HIS A 15 -16.94 -17.25 14.69
CA HIS A 15 -16.95 -18.34 13.73
C HIS A 15 -16.07 -18.02 12.48
N ILE A 16 -16.17 -16.79 11.95
CA ILE A 16 -15.32 -16.34 10.84
C ILE A 16 -13.84 -16.41 11.22
N ARG A 17 -13.47 -16.00 12.45
CA ARG A 17 -12.07 -15.97 12.89
C ARG A 17 -11.53 -17.35 13.24
N GLU A 18 -12.28 -18.14 14.00
CA GLU A 18 -11.80 -19.41 14.55
C GLU A 18 -11.91 -20.57 13.55
N ILE A 19 -13.05 -20.71 12.86
CA ILE A 19 -13.30 -21.85 11.97
C ILE A 19 -12.74 -21.62 10.58
N ASN A 20 -12.99 -20.45 10.00
CA ASN A 20 -12.49 -20.13 8.66
C ASN A 20 -11.05 -19.59 8.69
N GLN A 21 -10.50 -19.25 9.86
CA GLN A 21 -9.21 -18.58 10.04
C GLN A 21 -9.06 -17.35 9.13
N ASP A 22 -10.18 -16.69 8.82
CA ASP A 22 -10.23 -15.58 7.88
C ASP A 22 -10.09 -14.24 8.62
N TYR A 23 -8.84 -13.80 8.77
CA TYR A 23 -8.49 -12.47 9.28
C TYR A 23 -8.48 -11.38 8.20
N LEU A 24 -8.61 -11.74 6.92
CA LEU A 24 -8.69 -10.80 5.81
C LEU A 24 -10.10 -10.22 5.65
N CYS A 25 -11.14 -10.98 6.05
CA CYS A 25 -12.52 -10.51 6.08
C CYS A 25 -12.66 -9.41 7.14
N GLN A 26 -12.97 -8.20 6.72
CA GLN A 26 -13.18 -7.07 7.62
C GLN A 26 -14.63 -7.02 8.09
N ILE A 27 -14.83 -7.00 9.40
CA ILE A 27 -16.16 -7.06 10.03
C ILE A 27 -16.50 -5.69 10.61
N ILE A 28 -17.60 -5.11 10.16
CA ILE A 28 -18.17 -3.89 10.76
C ILE A 28 -19.43 -4.31 11.53
N TYR A 29 -19.45 -4.06 12.83
CA TYR A 29 -20.61 -4.32 13.65
C TYR A 29 -21.51 -3.09 13.75
N ILE A 30 -22.80 -3.33 13.84
CA ILE A 30 -23.83 -2.30 13.96
C ILE A 30 -24.72 -2.69 15.13
N SER A 31 -24.95 -1.81 16.11
CA SER A 31 -25.87 -2.07 17.23
C SER A 31 -26.41 -0.80 17.85
N SER A 32 -27.54 -0.89 18.53
CA SER A 32 -28.09 0.14 19.40
C SER A 32 -27.51 0.11 20.84
N LYS A 33 -26.72 -0.94 21.17
CA LYS A 33 -26.19 -1.15 22.52
C LYS A 33 -24.65 -1.08 22.53
N MET A 34 -24.11 -0.26 23.44
CA MET A 34 -22.65 -0.15 23.64
C MET A 34 -22.04 -1.34 24.41
N GLY A 35 -22.85 -2.12 25.14
CA GLY A 35 -22.36 -3.18 26.00
C GLY A 35 -21.56 -4.30 25.34
N TYR A 36 -21.66 -4.44 24.01
CA TYR A 36 -20.93 -5.46 23.25
C TYR A 36 -19.44 -5.14 23.03
N ALA A 37 -18.99 -3.93 23.33
CA ALA A 37 -17.63 -3.48 22.99
C ALA A 37 -16.53 -4.43 23.53
N MET A 38 -16.69 -4.93 24.76
CA MET A 38 -15.71 -5.85 25.37
C MET A 38 -15.68 -7.23 24.68
N GLU A 39 -16.84 -7.75 24.26
CA GLU A 39 -16.93 -9.04 23.56
C GLU A 39 -16.33 -8.99 22.17
N LEU A 40 -16.39 -7.81 21.52
CA LEU A 40 -15.90 -7.58 20.18
C LEU A 40 -14.36 -7.57 20.10
N PHE A 41 -13.64 -7.31 21.21
CA PHE A 41 -12.18 -7.35 21.20
C PHE A 41 -11.62 -8.68 20.72
N GLN A 42 -12.26 -9.79 21.05
CA GLN A 42 -11.81 -11.13 20.64
C GLN A 42 -12.03 -11.40 19.15
N VAL A 43 -12.95 -10.69 18.52
CA VAL A 43 -13.32 -10.87 17.11
C VAL A 43 -12.52 -9.97 16.18
N HIS A 44 -11.77 -9.00 16.73
CA HIS A 44 -11.02 -8.01 15.99
C HIS A 44 -11.84 -7.36 14.86
N PRO A 45 -12.92 -6.60 15.21
CA PRO A 45 -13.71 -5.92 14.21
C PRO A 45 -12.92 -4.77 13.59
N PHE A 46 -13.21 -4.47 12.33
CA PHE A 46 -12.67 -3.28 11.69
C PHE A 46 -13.29 -2.00 12.29
N HIS A 47 -14.61 -2.05 12.53
CA HIS A 47 -15.30 -0.90 13.11
C HIS A 47 -16.59 -1.32 13.84
N PHE A 48 -17.07 -0.42 14.72
CA PHE A 48 -18.35 -0.54 15.41
C PHE A 48 -19.17 0.73 15.18
N LEU A 49 -20.40 0.58 14.67
CA LEU A 49 -21.29 1.71 14.37
C LEU A 49 -22.53 1.65 15.28
N MET A 50 -22.82 2.76 15.95
CA MET A 50 -24.02 2.91 16.75
C MET A 50 -25.25 3.27 15.89
N LYS A 51 -26.38 2.67 16.19
CA LYS A 51 -27.68 3.08 15.65
C LYS A 51 -28.23 4.29 16.42
N PRO A 52 -28.82 5.27 15.74
CA PRO A 52 -29.00 5.42 14.29
C PRO A 52 -27.68 5.75 13.60
N ILE A 53 -27.39 5.06 12.48
CA ILE A 53 -26.14 5.25 11.74
C ILE A 53 -26.17 6.62 11.06
N GLN A 54 -25.23 7.47 11.42
CA GLN A 54 -25.02 8.75 10.76
C GLN A 54 -24.26 8.54 9.45
N ARG A 55 -24.69 9.26 8.42
CA ARG A 55 -24.10 9.16 7.07
C ARG A 55 -22.59 9.43 7.10
N GLU A 56 -22.18 10.46 7.81
CA GLU A 56 -20.79 10.91 7.95
C GLU A 56 -19.91 9.82 8.56
N THR A 57 -20.41 9.17 9.62
CA THR A 57 -19.70 8.09 10.31
C THR A 57 -19.55 6.86 9.41
N LEU A 58 -20.61 6.50 8.67
CA LEU A 58 -20.55 5.39 7.72
C LEU A 58 -19.55 5.67 6.58
N PHE A 59 -19.62 6.86 5.97
CA PHE A 59 -18.69 7.21 4.90
C PHE A 59 -17.24 7.33 5.38
N SER A 60 -17.00 7.82 6.60
CA SER A 60 -15.68 7.83 7.21
C SER A 60 -15.13 6.42 7.38
N CYS A 61 -15.93 5.50 7.92
CA CYS A 61 -15.57 4.09 8.09
C CYS A 61 -15.28 3.40 6.74
N LEU A 62 -16.14 3.58 5.74
CA LEU A 62 -15.91 3.02 4.40
C LEU A 62 -14.70 3.65 3.71
N GLY A 63 -14.48 4.96 3.88
CA GLY A 63 -13.28 5.64 3.37
C GLY A 63 -12.00 5.12 3.99
N GLU A 64 -12.03 4.81 5.29
CA GLU A 64 -10.90 4.17 5.99
C GLU A 64 -10.66 2.75 5.49
N TYR A 65 -11.71 1.95 5.32
CA TYR A 65 -11.62 0.63 4.70
C TYR A 65 -10.98 0.68 3.32
N LEU A 66 -11.47 1.55 2.44
CA LEU A 66 -10.90 1.72 1.10
C LEU A 66 -9.45 2.18 1.12
N ARG A 67 -9.06 3.03 2.06
CA ARG A 67 -7.68 3.48 2.23
C ARG A 67 -6.74 2.36 2.67
N LEU A 68 -7.20 1.48 3.56
CA LEU A 68 -6.39 0.40 4.13
C LEU A 68 -6.40 -0.88 3.28
N TYR A 69 -7.53 -1.20 2.67
CA TYR A 69 -7.77 -2.48 2.00
C TYR A 69 -8.13 -2.36 0.52
N SER A 70 -8.19 -1.11 -0.06
CA SER A 70 -8.44 -0.97 -1.48
C SER A 70 -7.37 -1.68 -2.30
N LYS A 71 -7.79 -2.15 -3.47
CA LYS A 71 -6.99 -2.94 -4.41
C LYS A 71 -5.55 -2.48 -4.43
N LYS A 72 -4.65 -3.38 -4.04
CA LYS A 72 -3.22 -3.18 -4.27
C LYS A 72 -3.04 -2.97 -5.77
N ASP A 73 -2.45 -1.84 -6.13
CA ASP A 73 -2.02 -1.63 -7.50
C ASP A 73 -0.91 -2.63 -7.80
N PHE A 74 -1.00 -3.30 -8.93
CA PHE A 74 0.00 -4.28 -9.35
C PHE A 74 0.72 -3.78 -10.59
N PHE A 75 2.03 -3.89 -10.57
CA PHE A 75 2.83 -3.79 -11.77
C PHE A 75 2.83 -5.14 -12.49
N GLU A 76 2.49 -5.16 -13.77
CA GLU A 76 2.50 -6.37 -14.59
C GLU A 76 3.73 -6.37 -15.49
N LEU A 77 4.51 -7.42 -15.42
CA LEU A 77 5.62 -7.67 -16.33
C LEU A 77 5.42 -9.00 -17.07
N THR A 78 5.97 -9.06 -18.26
CA THR A 78 5.99 -10.28 -19.07
C THR A 78 7.44 -10.67 -19.34
N ASN A 79 7.82 -11.88 -18.97
CA ASN A 79 9.13 -12.45 -19.28
C ASN A 79 8.92 -13.88 -19.83
N LYS A 80 9.44 -14.16 -21.03
CA LYS A 80 9.36 -15.48 -21.70
C LYS A 80 7.93 -16.10 -21.63
N ASN A 81 6.90 -15.34 -22.00
CA ASN A 81 5.49 -15.73 -21.98
C ASN A 81 4.87 -15.97 -20.59
N VAL A 82 5.58 -15.69 -19.51
CA VAL A 82 5.05 -15.70 -18.14
C VAL A 82 4.69 -14.28 -17.75
N LYS A 83 3.40 -14.07 -17.42
CA LYS A 83 2.93 -12.82 -16.83
C LYS A 83 3.06 -12.89 -15.31
N LYS A 84 3.77 -11.93 -14.71
CA LYS A 84 3.89 -11.80 -13.26
C LYS A 84 3.27 -10.47 -12.83
N ARG A 85 2.55 -10.52 -11.70
CA ARG A 85 1.94 -9.35 -11.05
C ARG A 85 2.65 -9.10 -9.74
N ILE A 86 3.23 -7.91 -9.59
CA ILE A 86 3.98 -7.51 -8.40
C ILE A 86 3.23 -6.36 -7.73
N PRO A 87 2.86 -6.48 -6.43
CA PRO A 87 2.28 -5.37 -5.69
C PRO A 87 3.23 -4.16 -5.73
N ILE A 88 2.73 -2.99 -6.11
CA ILE A 88 3.56 -1.78 -6.26
C ILE A 88 4.24 -1.40 -4.94
N GLU A 89 3.59 -1.66 -3.83
CA GLU A 89 4.15 -1.41 -2.49
C GLU A 89 5.40 -2.25 -2.16
N GLN A 90 5.60 -3.38 -2.85
CA GLN A 90 6.79 -4.24 -2.68
C GLN A 90 7.95 -3.83 -3.59
N ILE A 91 7.69 -2.99 -4.59
CA ILE A 91 8.71 -2.54 -5.53
C ILE A 91 9.48 -1.38 -4.90
N GLN A 92 10.77 -1.60 -4.70
CA GLN A 92 11.70 -0.60 -4.20
C GLN A 92 12.18 0.33 -5.31
N TYR A 93 12.68 -0.22 -6.40
CA TYR A 93 13.15 0.55 -7.56
C TYR A 93 13.26 -0.30 -8.82
N PHE A 94 13.37 0.38 -9.95
CA PHE A 94 13.73 -0.19 -11.25
C PHE A 94 15.11 0.29 -11.66
N GLU A 95 15.94 -0.64 -12.16
CA GLU A 95 17.26 -0.36 -12.69
C GLU A 95 17.31 -0.73 -14.18
N SER A 96 17.77 0.20 -15.02
CA SER A 96 17.96 -0.05 -16.45
C SER A 96 19.40 -0.40 -16.76
N ASN A 97 19.59 -1.53 -17.43
CA ASN A 97 20.86 -1.95 -18.00
C ASN A 97 20.68 -2.25 -19.51
N GLY A 98 20.96 -1.25 -20.35
CA GLY A 98 20.73 -1.33 -21.78
C GLY A 98 19.23 -1.44 -22.12
N ARG A 99 18.82 -2.58 -22.72
CA ARG A 99 17.42 -2.85 -23.08
C ARG A 99 16.64 -3.62 -22.01
N LYS A 100 17.32 -4.01 -20.93
CA LYS A 100 16.71 -4.74 -19.82
C LYS A 100 16.44 -3.81 -18.66
N ILE A 101 15.35 -4.04 -17.99
CA ILE A 101 14.99 -3.44 -16.71
C ILE A 101 14.94 -4.56 -15.68
N THR A 102 15.60 -4.33 -14.54
CA THR A 102 15.45 -5.16 -13.35
C THR A 102 14.55 -4.42 -12.38
N VAL A 103 13.45 -5.03 -11.95
CA VAL A 103 12.63 -4.58 -10.84
C VAL A 103 13.12 -5.25 -9.57
N TYR A 104 13.48 -4.42 -8.60
CA TYR A 104 13.92 -4.86 -7.27
C TYR A 104 12.77 -4.74 -6.27
N CYS A 105 12.48 -5.84 -5.61
CA CYS A 105 11.49 -5.93 -4.53
C CYS A 105 12.21 -6.30 -3.23
N SER A 106 11.50 -6.25 -2.10
CA SER A 106 12.10 -6.53 -0.79
C SER A 106 12.78 -7.91 -0.68
N ASN A 107 12.27 -8.94 -1.37
CA ASN A 107 12.76 -10.32 -1.25
C ASN A 107 13.20 -10.95 -2.59
N GLU A 108 12.96 -10.31 -3.71
CA GLU A 108 13.23 -10.87 -5.03
C GLU A 108 13.46 -9.78 -6.07
N SER A 109 14.04 -10.17 -7.21
CA SER A 109 14.16 -9.28 -8.37
C SER A 109 13.74 -10.01 -9.64
N HIS A 110 13.26 -9.23 -10.63
CA HIS A 110 12.82 -9.76 -11.92
C HIS A 110 13.32 -8.90 -13.05
N GLU A 111 13.70 -9.52 -14.16
CA GLU A 111 14.12 -8.84 -15.37
C GLU A 111 13.02 -8.87 -16.45
N PHE A 112 12.91 -7.79 -17.19
CA PHE A 112 12.07 -7.70 -18.38
C PHE A 112 12.67 -6.72 -19.39
N TYR A 113 12.21 -6.76 -20.64
CA TYR A 113 12.64 -5.81 -21.65
C TYR A 113 11.75 -4.57 -21.65
N GLY A 114 12.37 -3.38 -21.68
CA GLY A 114 11.64 -2.11 -21.66
C GLY A 114 12.54 -0.90 -21.51
N LYS A 115 11.91 0.27 -21.34
CA LYS A 115 12.59 1.53 -21.06
C LYS A 115 12.01 2.16 -19.78
N LEU A 116 12.86 2.82 -18.98
CA LEU A 116 12.38 3.55 -17.80
C LEU A 116 11.46 4.71 -18.16
N SER A 117 11.59 5.32 -19.33
CA SER A 117 10.68 6.34 -19.84
C SER A 117 9.23 5.85 -19.89
N ASP A 118 9.02 4.61 -20.36
CA ASP A 118 7.71 4.03 -20.52
C ASP A 118 7.06 3.78 -19.14
N LEU A 119 7.88 3.40 -18.14
CA LEU A 119 7.44 3.25 -16.76
C LEU A 119 7.01 4.58 -16.13
N SER A 120 7.72 5.67 -16.45
CA SER A 120 7.42 7.00 -15.88
C SER A 120 6.07 7.58 -16.36
N GLU A 121 5.51 7.07 -17.44
CA GLU A 121 4.19 7.44 -17.97
C GLU A 121 3.04 6.66 -17.30
N MET A 122 3.36 5.57 -16.59
CA MET A 122 2.35 4.73 -15.95
C MET A 122 1.76 5.40 -14.71
N LYS A 123 0.46 5.72 -14.73
CA LYS A 123 -0.25 6.35 -13.60
C LYS A 123 -0.17 5.55 -12.29
N ILE A 124 -0.04 4.23 -12.36
CA ILE A 124 0.10 3.36 -11.20
C ILE A 124 1.42 3.59 -10.45
N LEU A 125 2.45 4.09 -11.12
CA LEU A 125 3.78 4.38 -10.56
C LEU A 125 3.93 5.85 -10.11
N LYS A 126 2.84 6.54 -9.77
CA LYS A 126 2.80 7.96 -9.38
C LYS A 126 3.68 8.34 -8.18
N ASN A 127 4.05 7.38 -7.35
CA ASN A 127 4.96 7.57 -6.20
C ASN A 127 6.40 7.20 -6.52
N PHE A 128 6.71 6.95 -7.80
CA PHE A 128 8.08 6.71 -8.24
C PHE A 128 8.71 7.97 -8.79
N LEU A 129 10.03 8.02 -8.76
CA LEU A 129 10.83 9.18 -9.10
C LEU A 129 12.07 8.78 -9.89
N MET A 130 12.30 9.45 -11.02
CA MET A 130 13.53 9.29 -11.80
C MET A 130 14.66 10.05 -11.12
N ILE A 131 15.62 9.32 -10.54
CA ILE A 131 16.79 9.92 -9.87
C ILE A 131 18.03 9.93 -10.75
N HIS A 132 18.10 9.00 -11.70
CA HIS A 132 19.20 8.83 -12.65
C HIS A 132 18.67 8.22 -13.94
N LYS A 133 19.37 8.36 -15.06
CA LYS A 133 19.02 7.72 -16.35
C LYS A 133 18.81 6.20 -16.22
N SER A 134 19.39 5.58 -15.18
CA SER A 134 19.31 4.15 -14.93
C SER A 134 18.46 3.78 -13.71
N PHE A 135 17.95 4.73 -12.94
CA PHE A 135 17.23 4.44 -11.68
C PHE A 135 15.90 5.19 -11.59
N TYR A 136 14.81 4.42 -11.42
CA TYR A 136 13.46 4.91 -11.17
C TYR A 136 12.97 4.29 -9.86
N ILE A 137 12.85 5.10 -8.79
CA ILE A 137 12.72 4.63 -7.41
C ILE A 137 11.35 4.93 -6.81
N ASN A 138 10.88 4.05 -5.94
CA ASN A 138 9.69 4.28 -5.12
C ASN A 138 10.05 5.14 -3.91
N ILE A 139 9.46 6.34 -3.82
CA ILE A 139 9.73 7.30 -2.73
C ILE A 139 9.41 6.70 -1.35
N ALA A 140 8.46 5.75 -1.28
CA ALA A 140 8.06 5.13 -0.02
C ALA A 140 9.18 4.30 0.65
N HIS A 141 10.15 3.83 -0.15
CA HIS A 141 11.27 2.99 0.29
C HIS A 141 12.58 3.77 0.50
N ILE A 142 12.56 5.08 0.44
CA ILE A 142 13.75 5.89 0.77
C ILE A 142 13.92 5.91 2.28
N SER A 143 15.03 5.35 2.78
CA SER A 143 15.43 5.38 4.19
C SER A 143 16.22 6.64 4.56
N SER A 144 17.09 7.09 3.66
CA SER A 144 17.86 8.34 3.83
C SER A 144 18.22 8.97 2.49
N TYR A 145 18.59 10.25 2.48
CA TYR A 145 19.06 10.92 1.27
C TYR A 145 20.04 12.04 1.59
N SER A 146 20.99 12.25 0.67
CA SER A 146 21.97 13.33 0.67
C SER A 146 21.78 14.26 -0.52
N TYR A 147 22.78 15.07 -0.83
CA TYR A 147 22.75 15.97 -2.00
C TYR A 147 22.85 15.22 -3.33
N ASP A 148 23.59 14.12 -3.39
CA ASP A 148 23.97 13.40 -4.59
C ASP A 148 23.66 11.89 -4.56
N SER A 149 23.14 11.39 -3.47
CA SER A 149 22.74 9.99 -3.32
C SER A 149 21.50 9.83 -2.44
N LEU A 150 20.89 8.68 -2.49
CA LEU A 150 19.86 8.23 -1.55
C LEU A 150 20.02 6.74 -1.23
N THR A 151 19.50 6.34 -0.07
CA THR A 151 19.54 4.95 0.40
C THR A 151 18.14 4.36 0.39
N ILE A 152 17.99 3.17 -0.13
CA ILE A 152 16.77 2.37 -0.08
C ILE A 152 16.79 1.48 1.18
N ASP A 153 15.65 0.95 1.59
CA ASP A 153 15.43 0.21 2.85
C ASP A 153 16.49 -0.85 3.18
N ASP A 154 17.00 -1.55 2.19
CA ASP A 154 18.03 -2.58 2.29
C ASP A 154 19.47 -2.04 2.29
N CYS A 155 19.63 -0.78 2.61
CA CYS A 155 20.91 -0.08 2.69
C CYS A 155 21.67 0.07 1.36
N ARG A 156 21.00 -0.11 0.22
CA ARG A 156 21.62 0.15 -1.08
C ARG A 156 21.63 1.63 -1.39
N GLU A 157 22.82 2.19 -1.56
CA GLU A 157 23.01 3.58 -1.96
C GLU A 157 22.94 3.73 -3.49
N LEU A 158 22.11 4.67 -3.96
CA LEU A 158 21.86 4.96 -5.37
C LEU A 158 22.23 6.43 -5.68
N PRO A 159 22.95 6.71 -6.77
CA PRO A 159 23.37 8.06 -7.13
C PRO A 159 22.23 8.89 -7.72
N ILE A 160 22.16 10.16 -7.35
CA ILE A 160 21.25 11.15 -7.94
C ILE A 160 22.01 11.96 -9.00
N SER A 161 21.55 11.89 -10.26
CA SER A 161 22.17 12.67 -11.33
C SER A 161 22.01 14.18 -11.10
N LYS A 162 23.01 14.99 -11.46
CA LYS A 162 23.01 16.45 -11.27
C LYS A 162 21.70 17.14 -11.72
N PRO A 163 21.13 16.85 -12.91
CA PRO A 163 19.89 17.52 -13.33
C PRO A 163 18.67 17.15 -12.45
N ASN A 164 18.63 15.97 -11.85
CA ASN A 164 17.47 15.49 -11.09
C ASN A 164 17.47 15.93 -9.61
N ARG A 165 18.59 16.43 -9.07
CA ARG A 165 18.74 16.75 -7.64
C ARG A 165 17.65 17.68 -7.07
N LYS A 166 17.30 18.74 -7.80
CA LYS A 166 16.27 19.71 -7.35
C LYS A 166 14.88 19.07 -7.31
N GLU A 167 14.55 18.31 -8.32
CA GLU A 167 13.25 17.63 -8.44
C GLU A 167 13.11 16.53 -7.38
N VAL A 168 14.14 15.71 -7.22
CA VAL A 168 14.20 14.64 -6.21
C VAL A 168 13.95 15.21 -4.81
N ARG A 169 14.68 16.25 -4.43
CA ARG A 169 14.52 16.90 -3.12
C ARG A 169 13.10 17.44 -2.92
N ARG A 170 12.55 18.11 -3.93
CA ARG A 170 11.17 18.64 -3.88
C ARG A 170 10.14 17.55 -3.72
N ALA A 171 10.30 16.45 -4.47
CA ALA A 171 9.37 15.32 -4.43
C ALA A 171 9.39 14.62 -3.06
N ILE A 172 10.57 14.39 -2.47
CA ILE A 172 10.70 13.79 -1.14
C ILE A 172 10.05 14.66 -0.07
N LEU A 173 10.30 15.97 -0.08
CA LEU A 173 9.69 16.91 0.88
C LEU A 173 8.16 16.94 0.74
N LYS A 174 7.64 16.95 -0.49
CA LYS A 174 6.19 16.91 -0.75
C LYS A 174 5.57 15.60 -0.27
N TYR A 175 6.24 14.47 -0.49
CA TYR A 175 5.77 13.16 -0.04
C TYR A 175 5.71 13.10 1.50
N SER A 176 6.75 13.57 2.19
CA SER A 176 6.79 13.64 3.65
C SER A 176 5.69 14.55 4.20
N ALA A 177 5.50 15.74 3.65
CA ALA A 177 4.45 16.67 4.08
C ALA A 177 3.04 16.09 3.92
N ASN A 178 2.78 15.35 2.84
CA ASN A 178 1.49 14.70 2.61
C ASN A 178 1.24 13.53 3.58
N ARG A 179 2.29 12.87 4.07
CA ARG A 179 2.19 11.78 5.05
C ARG A 179 1.83 12.30 6.44
N PHE A 180 2.34 13.49 6.82
CA PHE A 180 1.99 14.14 8.09
C PHE A 180 0.59 14.75 8.11
N ARG A 181 0.05 15.18 6.96
CA ARG A 181 -1.33 15.71 6.86
C ARG A 181 -2.42 14.62 6.89
N LYS A 182 -2.05 13.35 6.78
CA LYS A 182 -2.99 12.21 6.79
C LYS A 182 -2.98 11.43 8.12
N ARG A 183 -2.28 11.91 9.12
CA ARG A 183 -2.37 11.51 10.52
C ARG A 183 -3.23 12.51 11.27
#